data_894ada266e16cfa2ad742ea6504f2518
#
_entry.id   894ada266e16cfa2ad742ea6504f2518
#
_cell.length_a   1.000
_cell.length_b   1.000
_cell.length_c   1.000
_cell.angle_alpha   90.00
_cell.angle_beta   90.00
_cell.angle_gamma   90.00
#
_symmetry.space_group_name_H-M   'P 1'
#
loop_
_entity.id
_entity.type
_entity.pdbx_description
1 polymer ?
#
loop_
_entity_poly.entity_id
_entity_poly.type
_entity_poly.pdbx_seq_one_letter_code
_entity_poly.pdbx_strand_id
1 'polypeptide(L)'
;MKEKRIVVALGRNAFGETFPEQKKNVKKAAQAIADLVEQKYQIVITHSNGPQVGMIQTAMTEFARLDNDKNYTVAPMSLCGAMSEGYIGYDLQNAIRTELLDRGIFKPVSTIITQVRVDPFDKAFNHPTKVIGRVMTREEADAKDCLLYTSDA
;
A
#
# COMPACT_ATOMS: atom_id res chain seq x y z
N MET A 1 -17.11 -0.23 -31.02
CA MET A 1 -17.64 0.26 -29.72
C MET A 1 -16.51 1.03 -29.03
N LYS A 2 -16.81 2.21 -28.47
CA LYS A 2 -15.83 2.98 -27.71
C LYS A 2 -15.50 2.22 -26.43
N GLU A 3 -14.25 1.83 -26.22
CA GLU A 3 -13.82 1.16 -25.00
C GLU A 3 -14.09 2.05 -23.77
N LYS A 4 -14.77 1.51 -22.78
CA LYS A 4 -15.07 2.25 -21.56
C LYS A 4 -13.88 2.11 -20.59
N ARG A 5 -13.37 3.23 -20.11
CA ARG A 5 -12.30 3.29 -19.12
C ARG A 5 -12.87 3.62 -17.74
N ILE A 6 -12.44 2.88 -16.71
CA ILE A 6 -12.86 3.09 -15.32
C ILE A 6 -11.66 3.10 -14.39
N VAL A 7 -11.81 3.81 -13.27
CA VAL A 7 -10.88 3.79 -12.15
C VAL A 7 -11.52 3.05 -10.99
N VAL A 8 -10.83 2.07 -10.46
CA VAL A 8 -11.23 1.30 -9.28
C VAL A 8 -10.34 1.70 -8.12
N ALA A 9 -10.91 2.32 -7.09
CA ALA A 9 -10.19 2.72 -5.89
C ALA A 9 -10.37 1.65 -4.79
N LEU A 10 -9.26 1.02 -4.38
CA LEU A 10 -9.23 0.01 -3.33
C LEU A 10 -8.82 0.65 -2.01
N GLY A 11 -9.74 0.77 -1.07
CA GLY A 11 -9.49 1.29 0.27
C GLY A 11 -8.81 0.28 1.20
N ARG A 12 -8.53 0.69 2.45
CA ARG A 12 -7.88 -0.12 3.50
C ARG A 12 -8.52 -1.50 3.67
N ASN A 13 -9.85 -1.57 3.65
CA ASN A 13 -10.58 -2.82 3.86
C ASN A 13 -10.39 -3.84 2.72
N ALA A 14 -9.91 -3.42 1.56
CA ALA A 14 -9.62 -4.30 0.45
C ALA A 14 -8.34 -5.13 0.66
N PHE A 15 -7.50 -4.76 1.65
CA PHE A 15 -6.22 -5.42 1.90
C PHE A 15 -6.14 -6.12 3.25
N GLY A 16 -6.73 -5.56 4.31
CA GLY A 16 -6.53 -6.03 5.68
C GLY A 16 -5.24 -5.48 6.31
N GLU A 17 -4.87 -6.00 7.47
CA GLU A 17 -3.75 -5.51 8.28
C GLU A 17 -2.56 -6.47 8.31
N THR A 18 -2.79 -7.74 8.01
CA THR A 18 -1.77 -8.79 8.03
C THR A 18 -1.53 -9.39 6.65
N PHE A 19 -0.37 -10.02 6.44
CA PHE A 19 -0.06 -10.70 5.19
C PHE A 19 -1.09 -11.76 4.78
N PRO A 20 -1.56 -12.66 5.68
CA PRO A 20 -2.58 -13.64 5.33
C PRO A 20 -3.92 -13.01 4.94
N GLU A 21 -4.34 -11.94 5.64
CA GLU A 21 -5.57 -11.21 5.30
C GLU A 21 -5.45 -10.53 3.95
N GLN A 22 -4.34 -9.86 3.68
CA GLN A 22 -4.09 -9.22 2.41
C GLN A 22 -4.17 -10.24 1.28
N LYS A 23 -3.50 -11.37 1.40
CA LYS A 23 -3.50 -12.42 0.37
C LYS A 23 -4.90 -12.96 0.09
N LYS A 24 -5.74 -13.09 1.12
CA LYS A 24 -7.14 -13.49 0.99
C LYS A 24 -7.99 -12.41 0.31
N ASN A 25 -7.83 -11.16 0.74
CA ASN A 25 -8.65 -10.05 0.28
C ASN A 25 -8.30 -9.63 -1.15
N VAL A 26 -7.03 -9.65 -1.51
CA VAL A 26 -6.55 -9.35 -2.86
C VAL A 26 -7.13 -10.36 -3.88
N LYS A 27 -7.30 -11.62 -3.51
CA LYS A 27 -7.98 -12.60 -4.37
C LYS A 27 -9.44 -12.21 -4.66
N LYS A 28 -10.17 -11.74 -3.65
CA LYS A 28 -11.55 -11.27 -3.84
C LYS A 28 -11.61 -10.04 -4.73
N ALA A 29 -10.69 -9.10 -4.53
CA ALA A 29 -10.58 -7.91 -5.38
C ALA A 29 -10.25 -8.30 -6.83
N ALA A 30 -9.37 -9.28 -7.03
CA ALA A 30 -9.01 -9.78 -8.35
C ALA A 30 -10.21 -10.38 -9.11
N GLN A 31 -11.09 -11.10 -8.44
CA GLN A 31 -12.31 -11.64 -9.03
C GLN A 31 -13.21 -10.51 -9.56
N ALA A 32 -13.49 -9.51 -8.72
CA ALA A 32 -14.32 -8.36 -9.12
C ALA A 32 -13.69 -7.57 -10.28
N ILE A 33 -12.37 -7.43 -10.30
CA ILE A 33 -11.65 -6.77 -11.39
C ILE A 33 -11.72 -7.61 -12.67
N ALA A 34 -11.59 -8.92 -12.57
CA ALA A 34 -11.71 -9.82 -13.72
C ALA A 34 -13.11 -9.76 -14.34
N ASP A 35 -14.16 -9.66 -13.53
CA ASP A 35 -15.55 -9.48 -14.02
C ASP A 35 -15.68 -8.22 -14.88
N LEU A 36 -15.03 -7.14 -14.48
CA LEU A 36 -15.02 -5.89 -15.26
C LEU A 36 -14.19 -6.02 -16.54
N VAL A 37 -13.09 -6.77 -16.50
CA VAL A 37 -12.27 -7.03 -17.70
C VAL A 37 -13.06 -7.88 -18.72
N GLU A 38 -13.80 -8.87 -18.29
CA GLU A 38 -14.70 -9.66 -19.17
C GLU A 38 -15.72 -8.78 -19.87
N GLN A 39 -16.25 -7.76 -19.16
CA GLN A 39 -17.16 -6.76 -19.71
C GLN A 39 -16.48 -5.74 -20.63
N LYS A 40 -15.19 -5.94 -20.97
CA LYS A 40 -14.40 -5.09 -21.87
C LYS A 40 -14.11 -3.69 -21.35
N TYR A 41 -14.07 -3.52 -20.03
CA TYR A 41 -13.56 -2.28 -19.44
C TYR A 41 -12.03 -2.23 -19.48
N GLN A 42 -11.51 -1.04 -19.73
CA GLN A 42 -10.10 -0.71 -19.45
C GLN A 42 -10.03 -0.18 -18.02
N ILE A 43 -9.18 -0.80 -17.19
CA ILE A 43 -9.19 -0.56 -15.76
C ILE A 43 -7.88 0.08 -15.33
N VAL A 44 -7.98 1.13 -14.53
CA VAL A 44 -6.91 1.69 -13.72
C VAL A 44 -7.27 1.42 -12.26
N ILE A 45 -6.35 0.85 -11.50
CA ILE A 45 -6.55 0.57 -10.08
C ILE A 45 -5.69 1.53 -9.28
N THR A 46 -6.30 2.17 -8.30
CA THR A 46 -5.60 2.92 -7.26
C THR A 46 -5.85 2.25 -5.92
N HIS A 47 -4.90 2.34 -4.99
CA HIS A 47 -5.04 1.69 -3.70
C HIS A 47 -4.48 2.53 -2.55
N SER A 48 -5.01 2.31 -1.35
CA SER A 48 -4.44 2.81 -0.11
C SER A 48 -3.36 1.86 0.41
N ASN A 49 -2.54 2.34 1.35
CA ASN A 49 -1.38 1.60 1.87
C ASN A 49 -1.17 1.74 3.39
N GLY A 50 -2.09 2.35 4.12
CA GLY A 50 -1.89 2.74 5.52
C GLY A 50 -1.28 1.67 6.44
N PRO A 51 -1.87 0.45 6.56
CA PRO A 51 -1.28 -0.61 7.38
C PRO A 51 0.08 -1.09 6.85
N GLN A 52 0.22 -1.20 5.55
CA GLN A 52 1.40 -1.73 4.89
C GLN A 52 2.61 -0.80 5.02
N VAL A 53 2.42 0.51 4.82
CA VAL A 53 3.50 1.49 4.99
C VAL A 53 3.95 1.57 6.44
N GLY A 54 3.02 1.50 7.41
CA GLY A 54 3.37 1.48 8.83
C GLY A 54 4.15 0.23 9.24
N MET A 55 3.79 -0.94 8.70
CA MET A 55 4.53 -2.18 8.93
C MET A 55 5.96 -2.08 8.38
N ILE A 56 6.11 -1.60 7.15
CA ILE A 56 7.43 -1.44 6.50
C ILE A 56 8.28 -0.46 7.29
N GLN A 57 7.73 0.69 7.66
CA GLN A 57 8.46 1.69 8.45
C GLN A 57 8.92 1.13 9.79
N THR A 58 8.04 0.43 10.50
CA THR A 58 8.40 -0.21 11.78
C THR A 58 9.54 -1.21 11.58
N ALA A 59 9.46 -2.07 10.57
CA ALA A 59 10.49 -3.07 10.28
C ALA A 59 11.84 -2.40 9.94
N MET A 60 11.85 -1.37 9.10
CA MET A 60 13.06 -0.65 8.72
C MET A 60 13.69 0.09 9.91
N THR A 61 12.85 0.66 10.78
CA THR A 61 13.30 1.35 11.98
C THR A 61 13.91 0.38 12.99
N GLU A 62 13.24 -0.74 13.28
CA GLU A 62 13.76 -1.74 14.22
C GLU A 62 15.05 -2.37 13.69
N PHE A 63 15.12 -2.63 12.38
CA PHE A 63 16.35 -3.12 11.78
C PHE A 63 17.52 -2.12 11.95
N ALA A 64 17.29 -0.84 11.68
CA ALA A 64 18.31 0.19 11.85
C ALA A 64 18.76 0.35 13.31
N ARG A 65 17.88 0.09 14.29
CA ARG A 65 18.23 0.11 15.72
C ARG A 65 19.10 -1.06 16.14
N LEU A 66 18.92 -2.22 15.52
CA LEU A 66 19.69 -3.43 15.81
C LEU A 66 21.09 -3.40 15.18
N ASP A 67 21.33 -2.49 14.24
CA ASP A 67 22.62 -2.36 13.58
C ASP A 67 23.63 -1.62 14.47
N ASN A 68 24.44 -2.38 15.19
CA ASN A 68 25.45 -1.87 16.10
C ASN A 68 26.56 -1.07 15.38
N ASP A 69 26.82 -1.37 14.13
CA ASP A 69 27.84 -0.70 13.32
C ASP A 69 27.34 0.62 12.71
N LYS A 70 26.07 0.95 12.91
CA LYS A 70 25.41 2.16 12.40
C LYS A 70 25.55 2.37 10.89
N ASN A 71 25.61 1.27 10.14
CA ASN A 71 25.67 1.29 8.68
C ASN A 71 24.33 1.61 8.03
N TYR A 72 23.21 1.36 8.75
CA TYR A 72 21.86 1.60 8.28
C TYR A 72 21.25 2.81 8.98
N THR A 73 20.55 3.60 8.19
CA THR A 73 19.72 4.70 8.69
C THR A 73 18.26 4.33 8.61
N VAL A 74 17.43 4.99 9.42
CA VAL A 74 15.97 4.86 9.35
C VAL A 74 15.49 5.28 7.96
N ALA A 75 14.71 4.43 7.31
CA ALA A 75 14.16 4.75 6.00
C ALA A 75 13.12 5.87 6.11
N PRO A 76 13.19 6.91 5.26
CA PRO A 76 12.18 7.96 5.25
C PRO A 76 10.81 7.41 4.83
N MET A 77 9.74 8.04 5.30
CA MET A 77 8.36 7.61 5.04
C MET A 77 8.05 7.55 3.54
N SER A 78 8.58 8.47 2.75
CA SER A 78 8.43 8.46 1.29
C SER A 78 8.97 7.17 0.64
N LEU A 79 10.12 6.68 1.14
CA LEU A 79 10.69 5.41 0.67
C LEU A 79 9.83 4.21 1.11
N CYS A 80 9.35 4.22 2.35
CA CYS A 80 8.42 3.19 2.84
C CYS A 80 7.11 3.21 2.04
N GLY A 81 6.65 4.40 1.62
CA GLY A 81 5.54 4.57 0.70
C GLY A 81 5.78 3.86 -0.63
N ALA A 82 6.91 4.14 -1.28
CA ALA A 82 7.28 3.49 -2.55
C ALA A 82 7.42 1.97 -2.42
N MET A 83 8.01 1.48 -1.32
CA MET A 83 8.07 0.04 -1.03
C MET A 83 6.66 -0.57 -0.90
N SER A 84 5.72 0.14 -0.25
CA SER A 84 4.34 -0.32 -0.09
C SER A 84 3.59 -0.35 -1.41
N GLU A 85 3.82 0.62 -2.32
CA GLU A 85 3.26 0.59 -3.68
C GLU A 85 3.73 -0.65 -4.43
N GLY A 86 5.03 -0.94 -4.40
CA GLY A 86 5.59 -2.12 -5.04
C GLY A 86 5.04 -3.42 -4.47
N TYR A 87 4.99 -3.54 -3.16
CA TYR A 87 4.48 -4.72 -2.47
C TYR A 87 3.00 -5.00 -2.75
N ILE A 88 2.14 -3.99 -2.57
CA ILE A 88 0.70 -4.13 -2.82
C ILE A 88 0.43 -4.35 -4.31
N GLY A 89 1.12 -3.59 -5.16
CA GLY A 89 1.00 -3.71 -6.60
C GLY A 89 1.41 -5.09 -7.10
N TYR A 90 2.48 -5.67 -6.55
CA TYR A 90 2.92 -7.02 -6.86
C TYR A 90 1.86 -8.08 -6.51
N ASP A 91 1.26 -7.99 -5.32
CA ASP A 91 0.21 -8.90 -4.90
C ASP A 91 -1.05 -8.79 -5.77
N LEU A 92 -1.48 -7.55 -6.07
CA LEU A 92 -2.62 -7.29 -6.96
C LEU A 92 -2.36 -7.81 -8.37
N GLN A 93 -1.19 -7.50 -8.93
CA GLN A 93 -0.80 -7.94 -10.27
C GLN A 93 -0.82 -9.47 -10.39
N ASN A 94 -0.25 -10.18 -9.42
CA ASN A 94 -0.23 -11.63 -9.41
C ASN A 94 -1.65 -12.21 -9.29
N ALA A 95 -2.46 -11.71 -8.36
CA ALA A 95 -3.81 -12.22 -8.15
C ALA A 95 -4.72 -11.97 -9.36
N ILE A 96 -4.68 -10.75 -9.92
CA ILE A 96 -5.48 -10.40 -11.10
C ILE A 96 -5.02 -11.22 -12.30
N ARG A 97 -3.72 -11.34 -12.53
CA ARG A 97 -3.19 -12.13 -13.65
C ARG A 97 -3.60 -13.60 -13.53
N THR A 98 -3.50 -14.19 -12.33
CA THR A 98 -3.94 -15.58 -12.10
C THR A 98 -5.42 -15.73 -12.42
N GLU A 99 -6.27 -14.88 -11.86
CA GLU A 99 -7.71 -14.92 -12.10
C GLU A 99 -8.08 -14.76 -13.58
N LEU A 100 -7.40 -13.85 -14.30
CA LEU A 100 -7.62 -13.68 -15.73
C LEU A 100 -7.21 -14.92 -16.53
N LEU A 101 -6.07 -15.52 -16.19
CA LEU A 101 -5.59 -16.75 -16.85
C LEU A 101 -6.55 -17.93 -16.60
N ASP A 102 -7.07 -18.08 -15.39
CA ASP A 102 -8.04 -19.11 -15.03
C ASP A 102 -9.34 -18.96 -15.83
N ARG A 103 -9.67 -17.74 -16.27
CA ARG A 103 -10.81 -17.45 -17.17
C ARG A 103 -10.44 -17.47 -18.66
N GLY A 104 -9.22 -17.85 -19.01
CA GLY A 104 -8.76 -17.87 -20.41
C GLY A 104 -8.53 -16.48 -21.01
N ILE A 105 -8.36 -15.44 -20.17
CA ILE A 105 -8.17 -14.06 -20.62
C ILE A 105 -6.67 -13.70 -20.57
N PHE A 106 -6.07 -13.52 -21.73
CA PHE A 106 -4.66 -13.14 -21.88
C PHE A 106 -4.54 -11.62 -21.96
N LYS A 107 -4.47 -10.95 -20.82
CA LYS A 107 -4.31 -9.50 -20.72
C LYS A 107 -3.16 -9.17 -19.77
N PRO A 108 -2.23 -8.28 -20.18
CA PRO A 108 -1.15 -7.85 -19.30
C PRO A 108 -1.70 -7.01 -18.13
N VAL A 109 -1.07 -7.18 -16.98
CA VAL A 109 -1.30 -6.37 -15.78
C VAL A 109 0.05 -5.80 -15.37
N SER A 110 0.13 -4.51 -15.11
CA SER A 110 1.35 -3.81 -14.74
C SER A 110 1.15 -2.99 -13.48
N THR A 111 2.17 -2.94 -12.65
CA THR A 111 2.25 -2.05 -11.49
C THR A 111 3.09 -0.84 -11.86
N ILE A 112 2.62 0.34 -11.49
CA ILE A 112 3.31 1.61 -11.70
C ILE A 112 3.55 2.23 -10.33
N ILE A 113 4.82 2.54 -10.03
CA ILE A 113 5.18 3.31 -8.85
C ILE A 113 5.05 4.78 -9.20
N THR A 114 4.40 5.54 -8.36
CA THR A 114 4.08 6.94 -8.59
C THR A 114 4.81 7.85 -7.61
N GLN A 115 5.13 9.07 -8.04
CA GLN A 115 5.55 10.15 -7.17
C GLN A 115 4.47 11.23 -7.12
N VAL A 116 4.14 11.67 -5.91
CA VAL A 116 3.17 12.73 -5.69
C VAL A 116 3.90 13.95 -5.12
N ARG A 117 3.83 15.07 -5.84
CA ARG A 117 4.30 16.34 -5.32
C ARG A 117 3.28 16.90 -4.34
N VAL A 118 3.70 17.16 -3.12
CA VAL A 118 2.88 17.77 -2.07
C VAL A 118 3.12 19.29 -2.00
N ASP A 119 2.12 20.03 -1.53
CA ASP A 119 2.28 21.44 -1.24
C ASP A 119 3.03 21.59 0.09
N PRO A 120 4.20 22.25 0.13
CA PRO A 120 4.97 22.44 1.36
C PRO A 120 4.23 23.27 2.43
N PHE A 121 3.19 23.97 2.05
CA PHE A 121 2.34 24.75 2.96
C PHE A 121 1.03 24.04 3.36
N ASP A 122 0.89 22.75 3.03
CA ASP A 122 -0.29 21.99 3.42
C ASP A 122 -0.42 21.97 4.96
N LYS A 123 -1.62 22.28 5.43
CA LYS A 123 -1.93 22.29 6.87
C LYS A 123 -1.73 20.95 7.55
N ALA A 124 -1.74 19.85 6.80
CA ALA A 124 -1.51 18.51 7.31
C ALA A 124 -0.12 18.33 7.92
N PHE A 125 0.89 19.11 7.51
CA PHE A 125 2.22 19.11 8.14
C PHE A 125 2.20 19.59 9.59
N ASN A 126 1.29 20.52 9.92
CA ASN A 126 1.16 21.07 11.27
C ASN A 126 -0.01 20.43 12.06
N HIS A 127 -1.00 19.91 11.36
CA HIS A 127 -2.23 19.33 11.94
C HIS A 127 -2.56 18.02 11.22
N PRO A 128 -1.78 16.95 11.43
CA PRO A 128 -2.02 15.67 10.78
C PRO A 128 -3.33 15.06 11.27
N THR A 129 -4.14 14.57 10.32
CA THR A 129 -5.47 14.00 10.61
C THR A 129 -5.56 12.51 10.31
N LYS A 130 -4.57 11.94 9.61
CA LYS A 130 -4.59 10.56 9.19
C LYS A 130 -3.65 9.70 10.05
N VAL A 131 -4.21 8.65 10.64
CA VAL A 131 -3.42 7.64 11.38
C VAL A 131 -2.84 6.63 10.40
N ILE A 132 -1.52 6.38 10.52
CA ILE A 132 -0.77 5.39 9.74
C ILE A 132 -0.34 4.26 10.67
N GLY A 133 -0.36 3.01 10.16
CA GLY A 133 0.02 1.84 10.95
C GLY A 133 -1.07 1.31 11.87
N ARG A 134 -0.66 0.59 12.91
CA ARG A 134 -1.56 0.01 13.91
C ARG A 134 -1.84 0.98 15.05
N VAL A 135 -2.97 0.81 15.69
CA VAL A 135 -3.26 1.46 16.98
C VAL A 135 -2.40 0.80 18.07
N MET A 136 -1.75 1.62 18.88
CA MET A 136 -0.93 1.20 20.03
C MET A 136 -1.48 1.77 21.32
N THR A 137 -1.21 1.09 22.44
CA THR A 137 -1.43 1.70 23.76
C THR A 137 -0.38 2.79 24.01
N ARG A 138 -0.67 3.66 24.97
CA ARG A 138 0.30 4.72 25.33
C ARG A 138 1.61 4.12 25.86
N GLU A 139 1.53 3.06 26.65
CA GLU A 139 2.69 2.34 27.18
C GLU A 139 3.55 1.72 26.07
N GLU A 140 2.91 1.14 25.04
CA GLU A 140 3.61 0.64 23.84
C GLU A 140 4.29 1.76 23.05
N ALA A 141 3.66 2.92 22.97
CA ALA A 141 4.19 4.08 22.27
C ALA A 141 5.37 4.71 23.05
N ASP A 142 5.23 4.84 24.36
CA ASP A 142 6.28 5.37 25.25
C ASP A 142 7.50 4.44 25.30
N ALA A 143 7.28 3.12 25.30
CA ALA A 143 8.37 2.12 25.24
C ALA A 143 9.12 2.12 23.90
N LYS A 144 8.52 2.61 22.84
CA LYS A 144 9.14 2.72 21.51
C LYS A 144 9.88 4.02 21.28
N ASP A 145 10.04 4.84 22.31
CA ASP A 145 10.80 6.09 22.30
C ASP A 145 10.47 6.96 21.08
N CYS A 146 9.26 7.53 21.09
CA CYS A 146 8.80 8.61 20.21
C CYS A 146 9.08 8.46 18.71
N LEU A 147 8.75 7.34 18.12
CA LEU A 147 8.61 7.26 16.66
C LEU A 147 7.16 7.55 16.22
N LEU A 148 6.49 8.43 16.93
CA LEU A 148 5.32 9.11 16.40
C LEU A 148 5.79 10.13 15.35
N TYR A 149 6.25 9.62 14.22
CA TYR A 149 6.30 10.43 13.04
C TYR A 149 4.84 10.69 12.64
N THR A 150 4.38 11.88 13.01
CA THR A 150 3.29 12.49 12.28
C THR A 150 3.65 12.41 10.81
N SER A 151 2.76 11.88 10.00
CA SER A 151 3.02 11.63 8.60
C SER A 151 3.38 12.92 7.89
N ASP A 152 4.65 13.15 7.70
CA ASP A 152 5.15 14.04 6.65
C ASP A 152 4.97 13.25 5.34
N ALA A 153 3.74 13.14 4.91
CA ALA A 153 3.35 12.43 3.71
C ALA A 153 3.56 13.30 2.49
#